data_b7703928747d57000c23d16731bc048d
#
_entry.id   b7703928747d57000c23d16731bc048d
#
_cell.length_a   1.000
_cell.length_b   1.000
_cell.length_c   1.000
_cell.angle_alpha   90.00
_cell.angle_beta   90.00
_cell.angle_gamma   90.00
#
_symmetry.space_group_name_H-M   'P 1'
#
loop_
_entity.id
_entity.type
_entity.pdbx_description
1 polymer ?
#
loop_
_entity_poly.entity_id
_entity_poly.type
_entity_poly.pdbx_seq_one_letter_code
_entity_poly.pdbx_strand_id
1 'polypeptide(L)'
;MADWSLPREDLCARVRPGADAPGSRPEGFRPPRHERIASRAARWRVRLRALVDLQLGSIRRDLAQLLPQAAGTLADVGAGAQPFRDLVRPEVRYVAVDIEESEARFGYRTPDTRYFSGSVLPLADAEADTVLCTETLEHVREPPAFLSELRRILAPSGRLILTVPFAARWHFVPQDYWRFTPSGLAHLLTEAGFCEVRIYPRGGALAVAGYKTLGVILLLLTGSGRRGAAALLARLAGVVALPAAALGAVVGHIGLAFPGSAEDTLGYTVLARPAPAPDAQGM
;
A
#
# COMPACT_ATOMS: atom_id res chain seq x y z
N MET A 1 -21.04 -25.58 28.43
CA MET A 1 -20.42 -24.30 28.00
C MET A 1 -21.36 -23.63 27.01
N ALA A 2 -21.73 -22.36 27.24
CA ALA A 2 -22.56 -21.63 26.28
C ALA A 2 -21.74 -21.47 24.95
N ASP A 3 -22.39 -21.76 23.84
CA ASP A 3 -21.80 -21.54 22.52
C ASP A 3 -21.75 -20.02 22.23
N TRP A 4 -20.56 -19.44 22.32
CA TRP A 4 -20.30 -18.03 22.03
C TRP A 4 -20.11 -17.85 20.51
N SER A 5 -21.18 -18.01 19.75
CA SER A 5 -21.18 -17.81 18.29
C SER A 5 -22.20 -16.76 17.87
N LEU A 6 -21.94 -16.12 16.74
CA LEU A 6 -22.87 -15.20 16.09
C LEU A 6 -23.41 -15.86 14.81
N PRO A 7 -24.67 -15.57 14.39
CA PRO A 7 -25.27 -16.17 13.19
C PRO A 7 -24.69 -15.57 11.88
N ARG A 8 -23.37 -15.51 11.79
CA ARG A 8 -22.62 -14.99 10.65
C ARG A 8 -21.26 -15.68 10.53
N GLU A 9 -20.61 -15.55 9.37
CA GLU A 9 -19.34 -16.20 9.06
C GLU A 9 -18.23 -15.83 10.07
N ASP A 10 -17.58 -16.84 10.65
CA ASP A 10 -16.31 -16.69 11.36
C ASP A 10 -15.16 -16.59 10.35
N LEU A 11 -14.45 -15.47 10.35
CA LEU A 11 -13.35 -15.23 9.45
C LEU A 11 -12.02 -15.83 9.91
N CYS A 12 -11.92 -16.37 11.14
CA CYS A 12 -10.68 -16.95 11.65
C CYS A 12 -10.15 -18.07 10.75
N ALA A 13 -11.03 -18.86 10.13
CA ALA A 13 -10.62 -19.91 9.21
C ALA A 13 -9.87 -19.39 7.99
N ARG A 14 -10.14 -18.16 7.56
CA ARG A 14 -9.51 -17.53 6.38
C ARG A 14 -8.09 -17.01 6.65
N VAL A 15 -7.71 -16.84 7.91
CA VAL A 15 -6.39 -16.31 8.32
C VAL A 15 -5.47 -17.39 8.88
N ARG A 16 -5.93 -18.65 9.00
CA ARG A 16 -5.10 -19.76 9.47
C ARG A 16 -4.01 -20.11 8.46
N PRO A 17 -2.83 -20.58 8.91
CA PRO A 17 -1.84 -21.16 8.02
C PRO A 17 -2.49 -22.27 7.17
N GLY A 18 -2.26 -22.24 5.85
CA GLY A 18 -2.88 -23.19 4.92
C GLY A 18 -4.26 -22.78 4.39
N ALA A 19 -4.74 -21.56 4.69
CA ALA A 19 -5.97 -21.02 4.11
C ALA A 19 -5.92 -20.92 2.56
N ASP A 20 -4.73 -20.91 1.97
CA ASP A 20 -4.50 -20.95 0.51
C ASP A 20 -4.55 -22.39 -0.06
N ALA A 21 -4.86 -23.41 0.74
CA ALA A 21 -4.94 -24.80 0.28
C ALA A 21 -6.04 -24.97 -0.78
N PRO A 22 -5.89 -25.93 -1.73
CA PRO A 22 -6.93 -26.25 -2.70
C PRO A 22 -8.27 -26.52 -2.01
N GLY A 23 -9.30 -25.74 -2.33
CA GLY A 23 -10.62 -25.83 -1.68
C GLY A 23 -10.92 -24.74 -0.64
N SER A 24 -9.94 -23.93 -0.25
CA SER A 24 -10.22 -22.73 0.54
C SER A 24 -11.09 -21.75 -0.26
N ARG A 25 -11.94 -20.97 0.43
CA ARG A 25 -12.74 -19.95 -0.26
C ARG A 25 -11.81 -18.95 -0.93
N PRO A 26 -12.00 -18.64 -2.23
CA PRO A 26 -11.16 -17.68 -2.93
C PRO A 26 -11.29 -16.32 -2.25
N GLU A 27 -10.19 -15.57 -2.27
CA GLU A 27 -10.16 -14.17 -1.85
C GLU A 27 -11.27 -13.38 -2.56
N GLY A 28 -12.12 -12.69 -1.79
CA GLY A 28 -13.26 -11.95 -2.33
C GLY A 28 -12.86 -10.72 -3.17
N PHE A 29 -11.63 -10.24 -2.98
CA PHE A 29 -11.06 -9.12 -3.73
C PHE A 29 -9.54 -9.22 -3.77
N ARG A 30 -8.97 -9.18 -4.96
CA ARG A 30 -7.54 -8.99 -5.19
C ARG A 30 -7.34 -7.69 -5.97
N PRO A 31 -6.50 -6.76 -5.51
CA PRO A 31 -6.23 -5.53 -6.23
C PRO A 31 -5.71 -5.83 -7.65
N PRO A 32 -6.07 -5.01 -8.65
CA PRO A 32 -5.48 -5.14 -9.98
C PRO A 32 -3.97 -4.98 -9.91
N ARG A 33 -3.24 -5.84 -10.63
CA ARG A 33 -1.77 -5.79 -10.65
C ARG A 33 -1.27 -4.42 -11.08
N HIS A 34 -0.20 -3.97 -10.43
CA HIS A 34 0.55 -2.82 -10.88
C HIS A 34 1.50 -3.24 -12.02
N GLU A 35 1.84 -2.26 -12.87
CA GLU A 35 2.79 -2.45 -13.96
C GLU A 35 3.90 -1.40 -13.86
N ARG A 36 5.13 -1.78 -14.22
CA ARG A 36 6.21 -0.83 -14.41
C ARG A 36 5.89 0.08 -15.59
N ILE A 37 6.02 1.39 -15.41
CA ILE A 37 5.75 2.36 -16.46
C ILE A 37 7.00 2.50 -17.36
N ALA A 38 7.08 1.64 -18.36
CA ALA A 38 8.20 1.62 -19.31
C ALA A 38 7.90 2.34 -20.63
N SER A 39 6.66 2.77 -20.89
CA SER A 39 6.27 3.40 -22.15
C SER A 39 5.24 4.53 -21.97
N ARG A 40 5.08 5.37 -23.02
CA ARG A 40 4.04 6.41 -23.04
C ARG A 40 2.64 5.80 -22.91
N ALA A 41 2.38 4.66 -23.56
CA ALA A 41 1.10 3.95 -23.46
C ALA A 41 0.84 3.43 -22.05
N ALA A 42 1.84 2.84 -21.37
CA ALA A 42 1.73 2.44 -19.97
C ALA A 42 1.42 3.63 -19.05
N ARG A 43 2.05 4.78 -19.28
CA ARG A 43 1.79 6.03 -18.55
C ARG A 43 0.34 6.49 -18.71
N TRP A 44 -0.21 6.43 -19.92
CA TRP A 44 -1.62 6.74 -20.17
C TRP A 44 -2.56 5.77 -19.47
N ARG A 45 -2.29 4.46 -19.54
CA ARG A 45 -3.11 3.46 -18.82
C ARG A 45 -3.16 3.73 -17.32
N VAL A 46 -2.01 4.01 -16.71
CA VAL A 46 -1.94 4.33 -15.26
C VAL A 46 -2.69 5.63 -14.93
N ARG A 47 -2.61 6.66 -15.80
CA ARG A 47 -3.39 7.90 -15.61
C ARG A 47 -4.90 7.63 -15.68
N LEU A 48 -5.36 6.85 -16.68
CA LEU A 48 -6.77 6.47 -16.79
C LEU A 48 -7.22 5.63 -15.60
N ARG A 49 -6.39 4.67 -15.17
CA ARG A 49 -6.68 3.87 -13.98
C ARG A 49 -6.79 4.76 -12.73
N ALA A 50 -5.93 5.74 -12.55
CA ALA A 50 -5.95 6.65 -11.41
C ALA A 50 -7.24 7.50 -11.30
N LEU A 51 -8.03 7.62 -12.38
CA LEU A 51 -9.35 8.27 -12.34
C LEU A 51 -10.38 7.48 -11.53
N VAL A 52 -10.23 6.16 -11.46
CA VAL A 52 -11.15 5.26 -10.74
C VAL A 52 -10.49 4.55 -9.56
N ASP A 53 -9.17 4.42 -9.58
CA ASP A 53 -8.36 3.88 -8.48
C ASP A 53 -7.79 5.04 -7.65
N LEU A 54 -8.61 5.56 -6.73
CA LEU A 54 -8.28 6.72 -5.91
C LEU A 54 -7.10 6.44 -4.95
N GLN A 55 -6.86 5.17 -4.55
CA GLN A 55 -5.68 4.79 -3.78
C GLN A 55 -4.42 5.04 -4.62
N LEU A 56 -4.32 4.43 -5.78
CA LEU A 56 -3.18 4.62 -6.69
C LEU A 56 -3.00 6.10 -7.06
N GLY A 57 -4.10 6.80 -7.37
CA GLY A 57 -4.07 8.21 -7.74
C GLY A 57 -3.49 9.10 -6.63
N SER A 58 -3.91 8.88 -5.38
CA SER A 58 -3.44 9.66 -4.22
C SER A 58 -1.97 9.39 -3.90
N ILE A 59 -1.55 8.11 -3.90
CA ILE A 59 -0.14 7.73 -3.69
C ILE A 59 0.74 8.38 -4.77
N ARG A 60 0.35 8.22 -6.03
CA ARG A 60 1.15 8.74 -7.15
C ARG A 60 1.26 10.26 -7.12
N ARG A 61 0.20 10.98 -6.70
CA ARG A 61 0.22 12.44 -6.53
C ARG A 61 1.28 12.87 -5.51
N ASP A 62 1.30 12.21 -4.35
CA ASP A 62 2.25 12.54 -3.28
C ASP A 62 3.68 12.17 -3.70
N LEU A 63 3.88 10.98 -4.23
CA LEU A 63 5.19 10.52 -4.68
C LEU A 63 5.74 11.35 -5.86
N ALA A 64 4.88 11.89 -6.73
CA ALA A 64 5.31 12.80 -7.80
C ALA A 64 5.91 14.11 -7.29
N GLN A 65 5.61 14.52 -6.05
CA GLN A 65 6.24 15.67 -5.40
C GLN A 65 7.51 15.29 -4.63
N LEU A 66 7.60 14.07 -4.12
CA LEU A 66 8.65 13.62 -3.22
C LEU A 66 9.84 12.97 -3.96
N LEU A 67 9.56 12.06 -4.91
CA LEU A 67 10.60 11.26 -5.56
C LEU A 67 11.53 12.06 -6.48
N PRO A 68 11.11 13.16 -7.16
CA PRO A 68 12.05 14.02 -7.89
C PRO A 68 13.10 14.70 -7.01
N GLN A 69 12.90 14.73 -5.68
CA GLN A 69 13.85 15.31 -4.72
C GLN A 69 14.86 14.27 -4.20
N ALA A 70 14.70 12.98 -4.54
CA ALA A 70 15.66 11.95 -4.17
C ALA A 70 17.00 12.18 -4.86
N ALA A 71 18.08 11.87 -4.15
CA ALA A 71 19.45 11.93 -4.65
C ALA A 71 20.22 10.71 -4.14
N GLY A 72 21.38 10.43 -4.70
CA GLY A 72 22.22 9.30 -4.30
C GLY A 72 21.54 7.95 -4.56
N THR A 73 21.40 7.13 -3.52
CA THR A 73 20.78 5.80 -3.59
C THR A 73 19.37 5.84 -3.02
N LEU A 74 18.40 5.37 -3.80
CA LEU A 74 17.02 5.12 -3.37
C LEU A 74 16.77 3.62 -3.30
N ALA A 75 16.48 3.12 -2.10
CA ALA A 75 16.01 1.74 -1.88
C ALA A 75 14.47 1.71 -1.86
N ASP A 76 13.87 0.98 -2.80
CA ASP A 76 12.43 0.72 -2.86
C ASP A 76 12.17 -0.65 -2.25
N VAL A 77 11.67 -0.67 -1.01
CA VAL A 77 11.47 -1.89 -0.21
C VAL A 77 10.00 -2.32 -0.27
N GLY A 78 9.77 -3.56 -0.71
CA GLY A 78 8.46 -4.02 -1.13
C GLY A 78 8.10 -3.49 -2.53
N ALA A 79 9.09 -3.47 -3.43
CA ALA A 79 9.01 -2.78 -4.71
C ALA A 79 7.96 -3.34 -5.68
N GLY A 80 7.54 -4.61 -5.51
CA GLY A 80 6.56 -5.27 -6.37
C GLY A 80 6.91 -5.13 -7.86
N ALA A 81 6.01 -4.54 -8.63
CA ALA A 81 6.20 -4.24 -10.05
C ALA A 81 6.97 -2.93 -10.31
N GLN A 82 7.49 -2.26 -9.30
CA GLN A 82 8.16 -0.96 -9.38
C GLN A 82 7.28 0.13 -10.03
N PRO A 83 6.02 0.33 -9.58
CA PRO A 83 5.04 1.17 -10.27
C PRO A 83 5.37 2.67 -10.22
N PHE A 84 6.29 3.09 -9.37
CA PHE A 84 6.66 4.49 -9.15
C PHE A 84 8.08 4.83 -9.64
N ARG A 85 8.80 3.86 -10.23
CA ARG A 85 10.16 4.06 -10.71
C ARG A 85 10.28 5.19 -11.76
N ASP A 86 9.22 5.42 -12.54
CA ASP A 86 9.17 6.49 -13.54
C ASP A 86 9.13 7.92 -12.94
N LEU A 87 8.93 8.04 -11.63
CA LEU A 87 8.97 9.31 -10.89
C LEU A 87 10.36 9.61 -10.32
N VAL A 88 11.25 8.62 -10.31
CA VAL A 88 12.63 8.76 -9.83
C VAL A 88 13.51 9.23 -10.99
N ARG A 89 14.37 10.23 -10.72
CA ARG A 89 15.28 10.77 -11.72
C ARG A 89 16.29 9.71 -12.17
N PRO A 90 16.75 9.75 -13.44
CA PRO A 90 17.70 8.77 -13.98
C PRO A 90 19.05 8.73 -13.25
N GLU A 91 19.48 9.85 -12.64
CA GLU A 91 20.76 9.97 -11.94
C GLU A 91 20.75 9.27 -10.58
N VAL A 92 19.57 8.95 -10.05
CA VAL A 92 19.42 8.27 -8.76
C VAL A 92 19.68 6.78 -8.95
N ARG A 93 20.56 6.22 -8.14
CA ARG A 93 20.77 4.77 -8.07
C ARG A 93 19.56 4.13 -7.42
N TYR A 94 18.67 3.58 -8.24
CA TYR A 94 17.47 2.90 -7.77
C TYR A 94 17.75 1.42 -7.48
N VAL A 95 17.48 0.99 -6.25
CA VAL A 95 17.64 -0.39 -5.79
C VAL A 95 16.28 -0.91 -5.35
N ALA A 96 15.69 -1.81 -6.14
CA ALA A 96 14.45 -2.50 -5.78
C ALA A 96 14.75 -3.71 -4.89
N VAL A 97 13.97 -3.87 -3.82
CA VAL A 97 14.08 -4.97 -2.87
C VAL A 97 12.69 -5.58 -2.62
N ASP A 98 12.57 -6.89 -2.64
CA ASP A 98 11.33 -7.60 -2.32
C ASP A 98 11.61 -8.98 -1.73
N ILE A 99 10.61 -9.62 -1.14
CA ILE A 99 10.73 -10.97 -0.59
C ILE A 99 10.71 -12.03 -1.71
N GLU A 100 11.38 -13.17 -1.50
CA GLU A 100 11.40 -14.26 -2.49
C GLU A 100 10.00 -14.78 -2.80
N GLU A 101 9.11 -14.80 -1.82
CA GLU A 101 7.73 -15.26 -1.97
C GLU A 101 6.79 -14.23 -2.62
N SER A 102 7.29 -13.07 -3.06
CA SER A 102 6.50 -11.98 -3.67
C SER A 102 5.65 -12.48 -4.85
N GLU A 103 6.18 -13.37 -5.69
CA GLU A 103 5.43 -13.96 -6.80
C GLU A 103 4.27 -14.82 -6.31
N ALA A 104 4.51 -15.69 -5.34
CA ALA A 104 3.50 -16.61 -4.82
C ALA A 104 2.41 -15.87 -4.03
N ARG A 105 2.79 -14.87 -3.23
CA ARG A 105 1.86 -14.13 -2.34
C ARG A 105 1.12 -13.02 -3.07
N PHE A 106 1.85 -12.22 -3.86
CA PHE A 106 1.34 -10.97 -4.46
C PHE A 106 1.30 -10.99 -5.99
N GLY A 107 1.94 -11.97 -6.62
CA GLY A 107 1.96 -12.16 -8.07
C GLY A 107 2.98 -11.27 -8.78
N TYR A 108 4.03 -10.81 -8.10
CA TYR A 108 5.09 -9.98 -8.66
C TYR A 108 6.43 -10.72 -8.70
N ARG A 109 7.06 -10.76 -9.87
CA ARG A 109 8.47 -11.09 -10.07
C ARG A 109 9.03 -10.15 -11.12
N THR A 110 9.91 -9.28 -10.70
CA THR A 110 10.43 -8.21 -11.55
C THR A 110 11.94 -8.37 -11.72
N PRO A 111 12.48 -8.37 -12.94
CA PRO A 111 13.91 -8.27 -13.16
C PRO A 111 14.48 -7.06 -12.43
N ASP A 112 15.76 -7.05 -12.12
CA ASP A 112 16.46 -5.98 -11.41
C ASP A 112 15.99 -5.75 -9.95
N THR A 113 15.26 -6.71 -9.36
CA THR A 113 14.89 -6.70 -7.94
C THR A 113 15.81 -7.61 -7.15
N ARG A 114 16.33 -7.14 -6.03
CA ARG A 114 17.07 -7.96 -5.05
C ARG A 114 16.05 -8.68 -4.18
N TYR A 115 15.90 -9.97 -4.40
CA TYR A 115 15.02 -10.80 -3.58
C TYR A 115 15.76 -11.32 -2.36
N PHE A 116 15.05 -11.41 -1.23
CA PHE A 116 15.58 -11.92 0.03
C PHE A 116 14.57 -12.79 0.76
N SER A 117 15.06 -13.67 1.60
CA SER A 117 14.28 -14.45 2.55
C SER A 117 14.68 -14.09 3.98
N GLY A 118 13.72 -14.21 4.90
CA GLY A 118 13.93 -13.85 6.31
C GLY A 118 13.60 -12.39 6.61
N SER A 119 14.25 -11.83 7.65
CA SER A 119 13.94 -10.51 8.22
C SER A 119 14.98 -9.44 7.93
N VAL A 120 16.14 -9.79 7.38
CA VAL A 120 17.25 -8.87 7.13
C VAL A 120 17.25 -8.45 5.67
N LEU A 121 17.18 -7.15 5.41
CA LEU A 121 17.21 -6.59 4.07
C LEU A 121 18.60 -6.76 3.42
N PRO A 122 18.69 -7.07 2.11
CA PRO A 122 19.94 -7.32 1.39
C PRO A 122 20.66 -6.01 0.99
N LEU A 123 20.79 -5.10 1.96
CA LEU A 123 21.50 -3.84 1.85
C LEU A 123 22.39 -3.66 3.09
N ALA A 124 23.52 -2.99 2.90
CA ALA A 124 24.42 -2.62 4.01
C ALA A 124 23.80 -1.53 4.88
N ASP A 125 24.39 -1.34 6.07
CA ASP A 125 24.04 -0.24 6.96
C ASP A 125 24.31 1.09 6.25
N ALA A 126 23.38 2.03 6.38
CA ALA A 126 23.48 3.36 5.78
C ALA A 126 23.70 3.39 4.24
N GLU A 127 23.32 2.33 3.50
CA GLU A 127 23.51 2.26 2.03
C GLU A 127 22.55 3.19 1.26
N ALA A 128 21.39 3.55 1.84
CA ALA A 128 20.35 4.30 1.14
C ALA A 128 20.22 5.74 1.65
N ASP A 129 20.25 6.72 0.75
CA ASP A 129 19.93 8.12 1.05
C ASP A 129 18.42 8.37 1.13
N THR A 130 17.63 7.54 0.44
CA THR A 130 16.17 7.53 0.52
C THR A 130 15.69 6.10 0.58
N VAL A 131 14.82 5.80 1.55
CA VAL A 131 14.05 4.55 1.58
C VAL A 131 12.62 4.87 1.21
N LEU A 132 12.13 4.21 0.15
CA LEU A 132 10.74 4.19 -0.26
C LEU A 132 10.12 2.86 0.17
N CYS A 133 8.96 2.91 0.82
CA CYS A 133 8.20 1.71 1.21
C CYS A 133 6.71 1.99 1.03
N THR A 134 6.10 1.44 -0.03
CA THR A 134 4.74 1.79 -0.41
C THR A 134 3.79 0.62 -0.28
N GLU A 135 2.70 0.79 0.52
CA GLU A 135 1.64 -0.23 0.71
C GLU A 135 2.27 -1.62 0.97
N THR A 136 3.20 -1.67 1.91
CA THR A 136 3.98 -2.88 2.25
C THR A 136 3.88 -3.20 3.74
N LEU A 137 3.91 -2.17 4.61
CA LEU A 137 3.98 -2.36 6.06
C LEU A 137 2.75 -3.11 6.61
N GLU A 138 1.59 -2.96 5.99
CA GLU A 138 0.37 -3.69 6.34
C GLU A 138 0.48 -5.21 6.13
N HIS A 139 1.40 -5.64 5.29
CA HIS A 139 1.67 -7.04 4.96
C HIS A 139 2.80 -7.66 5.79
N VAL A 140 3.41 -6.88 6.66
CA VAL A 140 4.51 -7.32 7.53
C VAL A 140 3.95 -7.78 8.88
N ARG A 141 4.31 -8.99 9.32
CA ARG A 141 3.83 -9.53 10.60
C ARG A 141 4.37 -8.77 11.80
N GLU A 142 5.66 -8.43 11.74
CA GLU A 142 6.42 -7.79 12.81
C GLU A 142 6.86 -6.37 12.38
N PRO A 143 5.94 -5.38 12.37
CA PRO A 143 6.26 -4.02 11.93
C PRO A 143 7.45 -3.38 12.65
N PRO A 144 7.63 -3.56 14.00
CA PRO A 144 8.78 -2.96 14.70
C PRO A 144 10.13 -3.44 14.14
N ALA A 145 10.30 -4.75 13.94
CA ALA A 145 11.54 -5.31 13.42
C ALA A 145 11.80 -4.84 11.97
N PHE A 146 10.76 -4.78 11.14
CA PHE A 146 10.88 -4.30 9.77
C PHE A 146 11.24 -2.81 9.71
N LEU A 147 10.64 -1.97 10.53
CA LEU A 147 10.96 -0.55 10.61
C LEU A 147 12.40 -0.32 11.10
N SER A 148 12.88 -1.15 12.02
CA SER A 148 14.29 -1.13 12.46
C SER A 148 15.26 -1.46 11.32
N GLU A 149 14.90 -2.39 10.43
CA GLU A 149 15.67 -2.70 9.23
C GLU A 149 15.65 -1.55 8.21
N LEU A 150 14.49 -0.90 7.99
CA LEU A 150 14.43 0.33 7.17
C LEU A 150 15.33 1.42 7.74
N ARG A 151 15.37 1.53 9.08
CA ARG A 151 16.24 2.48 9.78
C ARG A 151 17.72 2.13 9.61
N ARG A 152 18.09 0.84 9.70
CA ARG A 152 19.48 0.35 9.56
C ARG A 152 20.07 0.69 8.19
N ILE A 153 19.33 0.43 7.13
CA ILE A 153 19.80 0.68 5.75
C ILE A 153 19.83 2.15 5.36
N LEU A 154 19.18 3.02 6.13
CA LEU A 154 19.05 4.45 5.83
C LEU A 154 20.26 5.23 6.37
N ALA A 155 20.88 6.02 5.49
CA ALA A 155 21.99 6.91 5.86
C ALA A 155 21.58 7.89 6.97
N PRO A 156 22.49 8.37 7.83
CA PRO A 156 22.16 9.28 8.92
C PRO A 156 21.44 10.56 8.48
N SER A 157 21.77 11.09 7.31
CA SER A 157 21.10 12.26 6.70
C SER A 157 19.94 11.88 5.77
N GLY A 158 19.62 10.61 5.66
CA GLY A 158 18.63 10.08 4.75
C GLY A 158 17.19 10.39 5.14
N ARG A 159 16.25 9.94 4.33
CA ARG A 159 14.81 10.09 4.58
C ARG A 159 14.04 8.82 4.26
N LEU A 160 13.04 8.53 5.08
CA LEU A 160 12.02 7.52 4.82
C LEU A 160 10.80 8.18 4.15
N ILE A 161 10.31 7.56 3.09
CA ILE A 161 9.02 7.82 2.47
C ILE A 161 8.21 6.53 2.59
N LEU A 162 7.17 6.53 3.43
CA LEU A 162 6.34 5.36 3.69
C LEU A 162 4.90 5.69 3.32
N THR A 163 4.19 4.76 2.67
CA THR A 163 2.74 4.85 2.52
C THR A 163 2.06 3.62 3.08
N VAL A 164 0.91 3.82 3.72
CA VAL A 164 0.07 2.74 4.25
C VAL A 164 -1.40 3.01 3.98
N PRO A 165 -2.22 1.97 3.72
CA PRO A 165 -3.65 2.12 3.55
C PRO A 165 -4.36 2.27 4.89
N PHE A 166 -5.50 3.00 4.88
CA PHE A 166 -6.43 3.05 6.02
C PHE A 166 -7.82 2.56 5.63
N ALA A 167 -8.47 3.20 4.64
CA ALA A 167 -9.80 2.79 4.19
C ALA A 167 -9.82 1.63 3.20
N ALA A 168 -8.68 0.99 2.92
CA ALA A 168 -8.58 -0.11 1.97
C ALA A 168 -9.40 -1.34 2.40
N ARG A 169 -9.82 -2.12 1.41
CA ARG A 169 -10.43 -3.42 1.65
C ARG A 169 -9.39 -4.40 2.16
N TRP A 170 -9.83 -5.39 2.91
CA TRP A 170 -9.01 -6.55 3.23
C TRP A 170 -8.64 -7.31 1.94
N HIS A 171 -7.36 -7.50 1.67
CA HIS A 171 -6.82 -8.00 0.40
C HIS A 171 -5.56 -8.83 0.63
N PHE A 172 -5.12 -9.60 -0.38
CA PHE A 172 -3.99 -10.52 -0.27
C PHE A 172 -4.06 -11.42 0.98
N VAL A 173 -5.26 -11.88 1.32
CA VAL A 173 -5.53 -12.75 2.47
C VAL A 173 -4.72 -14.06 2.35
N PRO A 174 -4.05 -14.49 3.44
CA PRO A 174 -4.05 -13.99 4.82
C PRO A 174 -2.97 -12.96 5.15
N GLN A 175 -2.24 -12.40 4.20
CA GLN A 175 -1.06 -11.55 4.42
C GLN A 175 -1.37 -10.06 4.59
N ASP A 176 -2.59 -9.66 4.88
CA ASP A 176 -2.99 -8.27 5.15
C ASP A 176 -3.38 -8.14 6.64
N TYR A 177 -2.43 -7.67 7.46
CA TYR A 177 -2.52 -7.74 8.93
C TYR A 177 -2.98 -6.44 9.57
N TRP A 178 -2.62 -5.26 8.99
CA TRP A 178 -2.68 -4.01 9.74
C TRP A 178 -3.44 -2.90 9.01
N ARG A 179 -4.10 -2.06 9.84
CA ARG A 179 -4.55 -0.72 9.47
C ARG A 179 -4.05 0.21 10.56
N PHE A 180 -3.10 1.07 10.21
CA PHE A 180 -2.41 1.93 11.17
C PHE A 180 -3.17 3.24 11.37
N THR A 181 -3.35 3.66 12.62
CA THR A 181 -3.73 5.02 12.96
C THR A 181 -2.50 5.94 12.95
N PRO A 182 -2.65 7.27 12.82
CA PRO A 182 -1.52 8.20 12.91
C PRO A 182 -0.72 8.04 14.21
N SER A 183 -1.40 7.86 15.35
CA SER A 183 -0.75 7.65 16.64
C SER A 183 0.06 6.35 16.68
N GLY A 184 -0.49 5.27 16.10
CA GLY A 184 0.22 3.99 16.01
C GLY A 184 1.44 4.07 15.12
N LEU A 185 1.35 4.77 13.97
CA LEU A 185 2.50 5.00 13.08
C LEU A 185 3.59 5.84 13.76
N ALA A 186 3.20 6.94 14.40
CA ALA A 186 4.15 7.80 15.10
C ALA A 186 4.89 7.03 16.22
N HIS A 187 4.16 6.24 17.01
CA HIS A 187 4.73 5.40 18.04
C HIS A 187 5.74 4.39 17.47
N LEU A 188 5.32 3.57 16.49
CA LEU A 188 6.17 2.54 15.89
C LEU A 188 7.44 3.12 15.24
N LEU A 189 7.33 4.25 14.56
CA LEU A 189 8.46 4.91 13.92
C LEU A 189 9.44 5.49 14.96
N THR A 190 8.92 6.09 16.04
CA THR A 190 9.74 6.63 17.11
C THR A 190 10.52 5.51 17.82
N GLU A 191 9.86 4.40 18.16
CA GLU A 191 10.48 3.21 18.75
C GLU A 191 11.54 2.58 17.82
N ALA A 192 11.35 2.65 16.50
CA ALA A 192 12.33 2.19 15.52
C ALA A 192 13.51 3.17 15.30
N GLY A 193 13.58 4.28 16.04
CA GLY A 193 14.67 5.25 15.97
C GLY A 193 14.53 6.27 14.84
N PHE A 194 13.29 6.59 14.44
CA PHE A 194 13.02 7.71 13.56
C PHE A 194 12.62 8.96 14.35
N CYS A 195 12.92 10.12 13.80
CA CYS A 195 12.50 11.43 14.29
C CYS A 195 11.88 12.26 13.17
N GLU A 196 11.44 13.48 13.46
CA GLU A 196 10.77 14.37 12.50
C GLU A 196 9.63 13.67 11.73
N VAL A 197 8.90 12.79 12.42
CA VAL A 197 7.83 12.01 11.82
C VAL A 197 6.67 12.93 11.42
N ARG A 198 6.38 13.01 10.12
CA ARG A 198 5.27 13.77 9.54
C ARG A 198 4.33 12.82 8.83
N ILE A 199 3.05 12.85 9.19
CA ILE A 199 2.02 11.96 8.67
C ILE A 199 0.96 12.79 7.95
N TYR A 200 0.80 12.53 6.66
CA TYR A 200 -0.13 13.27 5.79
C TYR A 200 -1.27 12.36 5.37
N PRO A 201 -2.53 12.71 5.65
CA PRO A 201 -3.69 11.95 5.18
C PRO A 201 -3.86 12.11 3.67
N ARG A 202 -4.20 11.03 2.98
CA ARG A 202 -4.46 11.01 1.54
C ARG A 202 -5.96 11.16 1.28
N GLY A 203 -6.45 12.40 1.22
CA GLY A 203 -7.86 12.75 1.09
C GLY A 203 -8.59 12.71 2.43
N GLY A 204 -9.90 12.89 2.40
CA GLY A 204 -10.80 12.88 3.56
C GLY A 204 -12.05 12.07 3.27
N ALA A 205 -13.12 12.26 4.06
CA ALA A 205 -14.37 11.51 4.00
C ALA A 205 -14.97 11.41 2.59
N LEU A 206 -14.93 12.47 1.81
CA LEU A 206 -15.43 12.46 0.42
C LEU A 206 -14.59 11.52 -0.48
N ALA A 207 -13.27 11.51 -0.29
CA ALA A 207 -12.40 10.59 -1.03
C ALA A 207 -12.71 9.14 -0.67
N VAL A 208 -12.94 8.86 0.62
CA VAL A 208 -13.33 7.53 1.11
C VAL A 208 -14.70 7.14 0.56
N ALA A 209 -15.70 8.03 0.60
CA ALA A 209 -17.04 7.77 0.05
C ALA A 209 -16.97 7.42 -1.44
N GLY A 210 -16.25 8.23 -2.23
CA GLY A 210 -16.02 7.95 -3.65
C GLY A 210 -15.33 6.60 -3.88
N TYR A 211 -14.26 6.31 -3.16
CA TYR A 211 -13.54 5.05 -3.23
C TYR A 211 -14.43 3.84 -2.91
N LYS A 212 -15.23 3.90 -1.84
CA LYS A 212 -16.14 2.81 -1.45
C LYS A 212 -17.24 2.61 -2.48
N THR A 213 -17.81 3.69 -3.02
CA THR A 213 -18.83 3.64 -4.10
C THR A 213 -18.27 2.95 -5.34
N LEU A 214 -17.12 3.39 -5.84
CA LEU A 214 -16.43 2.77 -6.96
C LEU A 214 -16.14 1.29 -6.70
N GLY A 215 -15.68 0.96 -5.51
CA GLY A 215 -15.39 -0.41 -5.12
C GLY A 215 -16.61 -1.33 -5.10
N VAL A 216 -17.78 -0.85 -4.63
CA VAL A 216 -19.05 -1.61 -4.66
C VAL A 216 -19.50 -1.85 -6.10
N ILE A 217 -19.45 -0.81 -6.94
CA ILE A 217 -19.88 -0.93 -8.33
C ILE A 217 -18.95 -1.88 -9.12
N LEU A 218 -17.65 -1.83 -8.89
CA LEU A 218 -16.71 -2.78 -9.48
C LEU A 218 -17.04 -4.23 -9.10
N LEU A 219 -17.40 -4.50 -7.83
CA LEU A 219 -17.83 -5.84 -7.40
C LEU A 219 -19.11 -6.30 -8.09
N LEU A 220 -20.05 -5.39 -8.33
CA LEU A 220 -21.27 -5.69 -9.08
C LEU A 220 -20.94 -6.02 -10.54
N LEU A 221 -20.15 -5.19 -11.22
CA LEU A 221 -19.75 -5.37 -12.62
C LEU A 221 -18.97 -6.67 -12.84
N THR A 222 -18.09 -7.05 -11.91
CA THR A 222 -17.34 -8.30 -12.02
C THR A 222 -18.18 -9.53 -11.66
N GLY A 223 -19.30 -9.34 -10.96
CA GLY A 223 -20.10 -10.44 -10.42
C GLY A 223 -19.38 -11.24 -9.33
N SER A 224 -18.36 -10.66 -8.72
CA SER A 224 -17.41 -11.30 -7.78
C SER A 224 -18.12 -12.12 -6.70
N GLY A 225 -17.72 -13.36 -6.52
CA GLY A 225 -18.28 -14.29 -5.53
C GLY A 225 -19.65 -14.90 -5.90
N ARG A 226 -20.23 -14.55 -7.06
CA ARG A 226 -21.55 -15.02 -7.53
C ARG A 226 -21.41 -15.90 -8.76
N ARG A 227 -22.39 -16.82 -8.95
CA ARG A 227 -22.45 -17.73 -10.13
C ARG A 227 -23.85 -17.70 -10.76
N GLY A 228 -23.95 -18.11 -12.02
CA GLY A 228 -25.22 -18.24 -12.75
C GLY A 228 -26.03 -16.93 -12.78
N ALA A 229 -27.34 -17.03 -12.59
CA ALA A 229 -28.28 -15.91 -12.64
C ALA A 229 -27.93 -14.78 -11.65
N ALA A 230 -27.44 -15.13 -10.46
CA ALA A 230 -27.01 -14.14 -9.46
C ALA A 230 -25.83 -13.28 -9.94
N ALA A 231 -24.89 -13.85 -10.68
CA ALA A 231 -23.80 -13.10 -11.29
C ALA A 231 -24.31 -12.17 -12.41
N LEU A 232 -25.25 -12.64 -13.23
CA LEU A 232 -25.86 -11.83 -14.29
C LEU A 232 -26.62 -10.64 -13.70
N LEU A 233 -27.48 -10.88 -12.72
CA LEU A 233 -28.23 -9.82 -12.02
C LEU A 233 -27.30 -8.79 -11.37
N ALA A 234 -26.21 -9.24 -10.73
CA ALA A 234 -25.22 -8.35 -10.16
C ALA A 234 -24.58 -7.45 -11.24
N ARG A 235 -24.20 -8.03 -12.40
CA ARG A 235 -23.62 -7.25 -13.50
C ARG A 235 -24.61 -6.24 -14.08
N LEU A 236 -25.86 -6.62 -14.26
CA LEU A 236 -26.91 -5.70 -14.71
C LEU A 236 -27.09 -4.55 -13.72
N ALA A 237 -27.15 -4.85 -12.42
CA ALA A 237 -27.18 -3.81 -11.37
C ALA A 237 -25.94 -2.92 -11.41
N GLY A 238 -24.76 -3.48 -11.66
CA GLY A 238 -23.52 -2.71 -11.84
C GLY A 238 -23.56 -1.77 -13.04
N VAL A 239 -24.13 -2.22 -14.16
CA VAL A 239 -24.32 -1.36 -15.36
C VAL A 239 -25.29 -0.21 -15.06
N VAL A 240 -26.43 -0.50 -14.41
CA VAL A 240 -27.39 0.53 -13.99
C VAL A 240 -26.75 1.55 -13.01
N ALA A 241 -25.80 1.09 -12.19
CA ALA A 241 -25.09 1.94 -11.24
C ALA A 241 -23.91 2.75 -11.84
N LEU A 242 -23.60 2.65 -13.13
CA LEU A 242 -22.51 3.42 -13.76
C LEU A 242 -22.59 4.95 -13.57
N PRO A 243 -23.77 5.61 -13.62
CA PRO A 243 -23.86 7.03 -13.28
C PRO A 243 -23.42 7.33 -11.84
N ALA A 244 -23.75 6.44 -10.88
CA ALA A 244 -23.28 6.58 -9.50
C ALA A 244 -21.77 6.34 -9.38
N ALA A 245 -21.16 5.49 -10.23
CA ALA A 245 -19.71 5.35 -10.29
C ALA A 245 -19.05 6.63 -10.79
N ALA A 246 -19.59 7.27 -11.84
CA ALA A 246 -19.08 8.54 -12.34
C ALA A 246 -19.18 9.65 -11.27
N LEU A 247 -20.31 9.77 -10.58
CA LEU A 247 -20.49 10.69 -9.47
C LEU A 247 -19.51 10.36 -8.33
N GLY A 248 -19.35 9.10 -7.95
CA GLY A 248 -18.40 8.63 -6.94
C GLY A 248 -16.96 8.99 -7.28
N ALA A 249 -16.56 8.88 -8.55
CA ALA A 249 -15.25 9.31 -9.02
C ALA A 249 -15.07 10.84 -8.85
N VAL A 250 -16.05 11.64 -9.29
CA VAL A 250 -16.02 13.10 -9.14
C VAL A 250 -15.91 13.49 -7.66
N VAL A 251 -16.79 12.97 -6.81
CA VAL A 251 -16.80 13.23 -5.36
C VAL A 251 -15.46 12.82 -4.74
N GLY A 252 -14.93 11.65 -5.12
CA GLY A 252 -13.64 11.17 -4.64
C GLY A 252 -12.50 12.10 -5.02
N HIS A 253 -12.44 12.58 -6.27
CA HIS A 253 -11.43 13.55 -6.71
C HIS A 253 -11.56 14.92 -6.06
N ILE A 254 -12.79 15.38 -5.82
CA ILE A 254 -13.03 16.57 -4.99
C ILE A 254 -12.44 16.35 -3.59
N GLY A 255 -12.73 15.21 -2.96
CA GLY A 255 -12.17 14.86 -1.65
C GLY A 255 -10.64 14.77 -1.62
N LEU A 256 -10.00 14.43 -2.75
CA LEU A 256 -8.55 14.47 -2.89
C LEU A 256 -7.98 15.88 -3.10
N ALA A 257 -8.77 16.83 -3.62
CA ALA A 257 -8.34 18.19 -3.88
C ALA A 257 -8.27 19.05 -2.61
N PHE A 258 -9.06 18.71 -1.59
CA PHE A 258 -9.06 19.41 -0.30
C PHE A 258 -8.04 18.79 0.67
N PRO A 259 -7.61 19.55 1.70
CA PRO A 259 -6.80 19.00 2.79
C PRO A 259 -7.46 17.74 3.36
N GLY A 260 -6.66 16.69 3.54
CA GLY A 260 -7.13 15.44 4.12
C GLY A 260 -7.53 15.58 5.58
N SER A 261 -8.36 14.66 6.06
CA SER A 261 -8.72 14.48 7.47
C SER A 261 -8.02 13.26 8.02
N ALA A 262 -7.48 13.37 9.23
CA ALA A 262 -6.80 12.24 9.88
C ALA A 262 -7.78 11.15 10.31
N GLU A 263 -9.04 11.51 10.57
CA GLU A 263 -10.06 10.59 11.08
C GLU A 263 -10.61 9.67 10.00
N ASP A 264 -10.71 10.18 8.76
CA ASP A 264 -11.37 9.45 7.67
C ASP A 264 -10.64 9.72 6.36
N THR A 265 -9.72 8.83 6.00
CA THR A 265 -8.82 8.98 4.85
C THR A 265 -8.62 7.67 4.10
N LEU A 266 -8.18 7.73 2.85
CA LEU A 266 -7.79 6.54 2.08
C LEU A 266 -6.59 5.83 2.72
N GLY A 267 -5.63 6.59 3.24
CA GLY A 267 -4.40 6.12 3.83
C GLY A 267 -3.48 7.28 4.19
N TYR A 268 -2.26 6.99 4.54
CA TYR A 268 -1.29 7.99 4.96
C TYR A 268 -0.02 7.91 4.12
N THR A 269 0.56 9.08 3.84
CA THR A 269 1.93 9.26 3.37
C THR A 269 2.75 9.78 4.54
N VAL A 270 3.84 9.11 4.86
CA VAL A 270 4.69 9.40 6.01
C VAL A 270 6.08 9.77 5.54
N LEU A 271 6.61 10.84 6.12
CA LEU A 271 8.01 11.24 5.99
C LEU A 271 8.66 11.17 7.38
N ALA A 272 9.85 10.60 7.45
CA ALA A 272 10.62 10.55 8.69
C ALA A 272 12.13 10.60 8.39
N ARG A 273 12.91 10.96 9.40
CA ARG A 273 14.37 10.93 9.35
C ARG A 273 14.93 10.00 10.42
N PRO A 274 16.11 9.44 10.21
CA PRO A 274 16.82 8.75 11.28
C PRO A 274 17.05 9.69 12.46
N ALA A 275 16.77 9.24 13.68
CA ALA A 275 17.22 9.96 14.87
C ALA A 275 18.75 10.03 14.87
N PRO A 276 19.35 11.17 15.27
CA PRO A 276 20.80 11.25 15.45
C PRO A 276 21.26 10.18 16.44
N ALA A 277 22.46 9.64 16.21
CA ALA A 277 23.04 8.74 17.18
C ALA A 277 23.13 9.49 18.53
N PRO A 278 22.84 8.81 19.66
CA PRO A 278 23.05 9.43 20.97
C PRO A 278 24.49 9.89 21.04
N ASP A 279 24.68 11.16 21.40
CA ASP A 279 26.03 11.73 21.55
C ASP A 279 26.84 10.88 22.52
N ALA A 280 28.00 10.38 22.06
CA ALA A 280 28.92 9.58 22.86
C ALA A 280 29.59 10.37 24.02
N GLN A 281 29.01 11.52 24.40
CA GLN A 281 29.55 12.43 25.44
C GLN A 281 28.76 12.38 26.76
N GLY A 282 28.10 11.25 27.06
CA GLY A 282 27.29 11.08 28.28
C GLY A 282 27.65 9.84 29.12
N MET A 283 28.90 9.39 29.11
CA MET A 283 29.40 8.44 30.12
C MET A 283 30.64 8.95 30.79
#